data_16faede4752791abfa4bf38db60d6672
#
_entry.id   16faede4752791abfa4bf38db60d6672
#
_cell.length_a   1.000
_cell.length_b   1.000
_cell.length_c   1.000
_cell.angle_alpha   90.00
_cell.angle_beta   90.00
_cell.angle_gamma   90.00
#
_symmetry.space_group_name_H-M   'P 1'
#
loop_
_entity.id
_entity.type
_entity.pdbx_description
1 polymer ?
#
loop_
_entity_poly.entity_id
_entity_poly.type
_entity_poly.pdbx_seq_one_letter_code
_entity_poly.pdbx_strand_id
1 'polypeptide(L)'
;MLLNVHPLLGPDLLHALASMGHGDQIAIVDANYPAAAKAKRLIRADGHGLIDVLEAIMTVLPVEMAAMPNTQRPIHDTLKSRLPDIQALGDDEFYGLANGAYAMVATSAPELHGNVVLTKAAVGH
;
A
#
# COMPACT_ATOMS: atom_id res chain seq x y z
N MET A 1 -9.07 -20.09 -5.45
CA MET A 1 -9.67 -19.11 -4.52
C MET A 1 -9.80 -19.73 -3.14
N LEU A 2 -9.57 -18.95 -2.10
CA LEU A 2 -9.65 -19.43 -0.71
C LEU A 2 -10.90 -18.89 -0.03
N LEU A 3 -11.41 -19.63 0.95
CA LEU A 3 -12.51 -19.17 1.79
C LEU A 3 -12.03 -18.04 2.70
N ASN A 4 -12.87 -17.03 2.90
CA ASN A 4 -12.63 -15.91 3.81
C ASN A 4 -11.39 -15.07 3.46
N VAL A 5 -10.90 -15.17 2.23
CA VAL A 5 -9.78 -14.36 1.73
C VAL A 5 -10.30 -13.50 0.58
N HIS A 6 -10.02 -12.21 0.64
CA HIS A 6 -10.43 -11.27 -0.40
C HIS A 6 -9.88 -11.71 -1.76
N PRO A 7 -10.69 -11.74 -2.84
CA PRO A 7 -10.23 -12.22 -4.14
C PRO A 7 -9.02 -11.50 -4.73
N LEU A 8 -8.82 -10.22 -4.38
CA LEU A 8 -7.65 -9.45 -4.79
C LEU A 8 -6.34 -9.93 -4.16
N LEU A 9 -6.41 -10.71 -3.07
CA LEU A 9 -5.24 -11.25 -2.40
C LEU A 9 -4.77 -12.52 -3.11
N GLY A 10 -4.06 -12.33 -4.23
CA GLY A 10 -3.45 -13.43 -4.97
C GLY A 10 -2.22 -14.01 -4.26
N PRO A 11 -1.64 -15.08 -4.82
CA PRO A 11 -0.53 -15.80 -4.17
C PRO A 11 0.67 -14.92 -3.83
N ASP A 12 1.10 -14.07 -4.75
CA ASP A 12 2.28 -13.21 -4.54
C ASP A 12 2.03 -12.19 -3.44
N LEU A 13 0.85 -11.57 -3.42
CA LEU A 13 0.50 -10.58 -2.41
C LEU A 13 0.33 -11.25 -1.04
N LEU A 14 -0.36 -12.38 -0.97
CA LEU A 14 -0.50 -13.12 0.28
C LEU A 14 0.86 -13.55 0.84
N HIS A 15 1.75 -14.03 -0.03
CA HIS A 15 3.10 -14.42 0.39
C HIS A 15 3.86 -13.23 0.98
N ALA A 16 3.81 -12.07 0.34
CA ALA A 16 4.47 -10.87 0.83
C ALA A 16 3.89 -10.43 2.19
N LEU A 17 2.57 -10.37 2.29
CA LEU A 17 1.91 -9.95 3.54
C LEU A 17 2.21 -10.91 4.70
N ALA A 18 2.21 -12.22 4.42
CA ALA A 18 2.52 -13.23 5.43
C ALA A 18 4.00 -13.20 5.84
N SER A 19 4.88 -12.75 4.95
CA SER A 19 6.32 -12.67 5.21
C SER A 19 6.71 -11.42 6.00
N MET A 20 5.87 -10.39 6.03
CA MET A 20 6.15 -9.13 6.72
C MET A 20 6.13 -9.32 8.23
N GLY A 21 7.13 -8.76 8.90
CA GLY A 21 7.19 -8.67 10.35
C GLY A 21 6.67 -7.34 10.87
N HIS A 22 6.63 -7.19 12.19
CA HIS A 22 6.26 -5.94 12.84
C HIS A 22 7.20 -4.81 12.40
N GLY A 23 6.63 -3.71 11.95
CA GLY A 23 7.40 -2.55 11.48
C GLY A 23 7.76 -2.59 9.99
N ASP A 24 7.61 -3.73 9.33
CA ASP A 24 7.81 -3.79 7.88
C ASP A 24 6.72 -3.00 7.15
N GLN A 25 7.06 -2.49 5.98
CA GLN A 25 6.19 -1.59 5.22
C GLN A 25 5.86 -2.15 3.85
N ILE A 26 4.65 -1.85 3.39
CA ILE A 26 4.21 -2.13 2.03
C ILE A 26 3.70 -0.83 1.39
N ALA A 27 4.18 -0.54 0.18
CA ALA A 27 3.73 0.59 -0.61
C ALA A 27 2.68 0.13 -1.61
N ILE A 28 1.62 0.92 -1.77
CA ILE A 28 0.60 0.71 -2.82
C ILE A 28 0.65 1.97 -3.68
N VAL A 29 0.95 1.80 -4.96
CA VAL A 29 1.29 2.94 -5.82
C VAL A 29 0.41 3.04 -7.05
N ASP A 30 0.28 4.26 -7.59
CA ASP A 30 -0.53 4.54 -8.76
C ASP A 30 0.10 4.00 -10.05
N ALA A 31 -0.65 4.12 -11.16
CA ALA A 31 -0.24 3.57 -12.46
C ALA A 31 0.98 4.29 -13.06
N ASN A 32 1.30 5.49 -12.60
CA ASN A 32 2.44 6.27 -13.09
C ASN A 32 3.69 6.12 -12.24
N TYR A 33 3.59 5.48 -11.09
CA TYR A 33 4.74 5.27 -10.22
C TYR A 33 5.75 4.32 -10.89
N PRO A 34 7.05 4.61 -10.87
CA PRO A 34 8.06 3.75 -11.49
C PRO A 34 8.36 2.50 -10.64
N ALA A 35 7.32 1.70 -10.39
CA ALA A 35 7.38 0.58 -9.46
C ALA A 35 8.38 -0.49 -9.86
N ALA A 36 8.40 -0.84 -11.15
CA ALA A 36 9.31 -1.88 -11.64
C ALA A 36 10.79 -1.51 -11.43
N ALA A 37 11.12 -0.22 -11.53
CA ALA A 37 12.49 0.27 -11.33
C ALA A 37 12.85 0.42 -9.85
N LYS A 38 11.88 0.66 -8.98
CA LYS A 38 12.12 1.08 -7.58
C LYS A 38 11.80 0.01 -6.54
N ALA A 39 10.92 -0.92 -6.84
CA ALA A 39 10.47 -1.89 -5.84
C ALA A 39 11.58 -2.88 -5.47
N LYS A 40 11.72 -3.15 -4.18
CA LYS A 40 12.53 -4.28 -3.70
C LYS A 40 11.87 -5.60 -4.05
N ARG A 41 10.54 -5.67 -3.86
CA ARG A 41 9.69 -6.80 -4.24
C ARG A 41 8.47 -6.23 -4.92
N LEU A 42 8.34 -6.48 -6.21
CA LEU A 42 7.24 -5.96 -7.02
C LEU A 42 6.08 -6.96 -7.04
N ILE A 43 4.90 -6.46 -6.73
CA ILE A 43 3.65 -7.21 -6.86
C ILE A 43 2.74 -6.44 -7.78
N ARG A 44 2.18 -7.10 -8.78
CA ARG A 44 1.30 -6.44 -9.73
C ARG A 44 -0.16 -6.65 -9.37
N ALA A 45 -0.92 -5.57 -9.41
CA ALA A 45 -2.37 -5.57 -9.25
C ALA A 45 -3.01 -4.83 -10.42
N ASP A 46 -2.61 -5.18 -11.63
CA ASP A 46 -3.09 -4.55 -12.86
C ASP A 46 -4.61 -4.68 -12.98
N GLY A 47 -5.24 -3.61 -13.43
CA GLY A 47 -6.70 -3.56 -13.55
C GLY A 47 -7.44 -3.16 -12.28
N HIS A 48 -6.74 -2.98 -11.17
CA HIS A 48 -7.35 -2.62 -9.88
C HIS A 48 -6.92 -1.24 -9.43
N GLY A 49 -7.84 -0.51 -8.79
CA GLY A 49 -7.59 0.83 -8.26
C GLY A 49 -6.93 0.79 -6.88
N LEU A 50 -6.48 1.98 -6.45
CA LEU A 50 -5.76 2.13 -5.18
C LEU A 50 -6.62 1.69 -3.97
N ILE A 51 -7.83 2.17 -3.90
CA ILE A 51 -8.70 1.92 -2.73
C ILE A 51 -9.11 0.46 -2.65
N ASP A 52 -9.41 -0.18 -3.79
CA ASP A 52 -9.75 -1.60 -3.80
C ASP A 52 -8.60 -2.46 -3.29
N VAL A 53 -7.38 -2.16 -3.71
CA VAL A 53 -6.18 -2.89 -3.25
C VAL A 53 -5.93 -2.59 -1.77
N LEU A 54 -6.04 -1.34 -1.35
CA LEU A 54 -5.88 -0.96 0.06
C LEU A 54 -6.87 -1.71 0.96
N GLU A 55 -8.14 -1.72 0.59
CA GLU A 55 -9.17 -2.42 1.37
C GLU A 55 -8.91 -3.92 1.45
N ALA A 56 -8.51 -4.52 0.34
CA ALA A 56 -8.17 -5.96 0.32
C ALA A 56 -7.02 -6.27 1.27
N ILE A 57 -5.96 -5.48 1.23
CA ILE A 57 -4.79 -5.66 2.12
C ILE A 57 -5.20 -5.49 3.59
N MET A 58 -6.01 -4.48 3.88
CA MET A 58 -6.43 -4.20 5.26
C MET A 58 -7.35 -5.27 5.85
N THR A 59 -7.89 -6.18 5.05
CA THR A 59 -8.65 -7.31 5.59
C THR A 59 -7.78 -8.29 6.35
N VAL A 60 -6.48 -8.33 6.09
CA VAL A 60 -5.56 -9.30 6.70
C VAL A 60 -4.33 -8.65 7.36
N LEU A 61 -3.96 -7.43 6.97
CA LEU A 61 -2.78 -6.75 7.50
C LEU A 61 -3.17 -5.80 8.63
N PRO A 62 -2.69 -6.03 9.85
CA PRO A 62 -2.85 -5.03 10.91
C PRO A 62 -1.93 -3.85 10.62
N VAL A 63 -2.47 -2.63 10.66
CA VAL A 63 -1.75 -1.41 10.31
C VAL A 63 -1.62 -0.52 11.54
N GLU A 64 -0.39 -0.10 11.86
CA GLU A 64 -0.14 0.84 12.97
C GLU A 64 0.18 2.25 12.48
N MET A 65 0.73 2.40 11.27
CA MET A 65 1.03 3.69 10.68
C MET A 65 0.75 3.65 9.19
N ALA A 66 0.38 4.81 8.64
CA ALA A 66 0.23 4.98 7.20
C ALA A 66 0.74 6.36 6.79
N ALA A 67 1.23 6.47 5.56
CA ALA A 67 1.73 7.72 5.00
C ALA A 67 1.28 7.87 3.55
N MET A 68 1.11 9.12 3.13
CA MET A 68 0.75 9.50 1.75
C MET A 68 1.51 10.77 1.36
N PRO A 69 1.61 11.11 0.07
CA PRO A 69 2.13 12.41 -0.34
C PRO A 69 1.27 13.57 0.16
N ASN A 70 1.88 14.73 0.41
CA ASN A 70 1.18 15.90 0.93
C ASN A 70 0.65 16.83 -0.18
N THR A 71 0.44 16.31 -1.38
CA THR A 71 0.08 17.13 -2.55
C THR A 71 -1.39 17.52 -2.60
N GLN A 72 -2.19 17.11 -1.64
CA GLN A 72 -3.57 17.55 -1.43
C GLN A 72 -4.49 17.30 -2.64
N ARG A 73 -4.42 16.10 -3.19
CA ARG A 73 -5.30 15.67 -4.27
C ARG A 73 -6.56 15.01 -3.73
N PRO A 74 -7.64 14.93 -4.51
CA PRO A 74 -8.89 14.30 -4.05
C PRO A 74 -8.73 12.88 -3.50
N ILE A 75 -7.83 12.09 -4.09
CA ILE A 75 -7.55 10.73 -3.60
C ILE A 75 -7.04 10.73 -2.15
N HIS A 76 -6.33 11.78 -1.75
CA HIS A 76 -5.82 11.90 -0.38
C HIS A 76 -6.94 12.11 0.64
N ASP A 77 -8.03 12.75 0.26
CA ASP A 77 -9.20 12.86 1.13
C ASP A 77 -9.86 11.49 1.35
N THR A 78 -9.91 10.68 0.30
CA THR A 78 -10.40 9.30 0.39
C THR A 78 -9.48 8.47 1.30
N LEU A 79 -8.17 8.60 1.16
CA LEU A 79 -7.23 7.91 2.05
C LEU A 79 -7.40 8.31 3.51
N LYS A 80 -7.60 9.60 3.78
CA LYS A 80 -7.88 10.08 5.15
C LYS A 80 -9.15 9.48 5.73
N SER A 81 -10.17 9.27 4.92
CA SER A 81 -11.42 8.67 5.37
C SER A 81 -11.27 7.20 5.77
N ARG A 82 -10.34 6.49 5.12
CA ARG A 82 -10.03 5.07 5.41
C ARG A 82 -9.01 4.92 6.53
N LEU A 83 -8.08 5.86 6.63
CA LEU A 83 -6.94 5.85 7.54
C LEU A 83 -6.86 7.22 8.22
N PRO A 84 -7.67 7.48 9.28
CA PRO A 84 -7.79 8.83 9.85
C PRO A 84 -6.48 9.42 10.38
N ASP A 85 -5.54 8.57 10.80
CA ASP A 85 -4.25 9.01 11.34
C ASP A 85 -3.13 9.03 10.30
N ILE A 86 -3.47 8.94 9.00
CA ILE A 86 -2.48 8.91 7.93
C ILE A 86 -1.65 10.20 7.92
N GLN A 87 -0.33 10.04 7.78
CA GLN A 87 0.61 11.14 7.72
C GLN A 87 0.79 11.61 6.28
N ALA A 88 0.78 12.94 6.07
CA ALA A 88 1.07 13.54 4.78
C ALA A 88 2.54 13.97 4.77
N LEU A 89 3.32 13.45 3.84
CA LEU A 89 4.76 13.64 3.77
C LEU A 89 5.15 14.39 2.50
N GLY A 90 6.25 15.17 2.59
CA GLY A 90 6.86 15.78 1.42
C GLY A 90 7.44 14.74 0.46
N ASP A 91 7.72 15.15 -0.78
CA ASP A 91 8.08 14.24 -1.86
C ASP A 91 9.28 13.36 -1.51
N ASP A 92 10.40 13.96 -1.10
CA ASP A 92 11.62 13.20 -0.84
C ASP A 92 11.43 12.19 0.30
N GLU A 93 10.76 12.60 1.36
CA GLU A 93 10.48 11.72 2.49
C GLU A 93 9.55 10.60 2.10
N PHE A 94 8.49 10.89 1.35
CA PHE A 94 7.55 9.86 0.92
C PHE A 94 8.21 8.85 -0.03
N TYR A 95 8.93 9.33 -1.04
CA TYR A 95 9.59 8.45 -2.01
C TYR A 95 10.67 7.59 -1.35
N GLY A 96 11.42 8.14 -0.40
CA GLY A 96 12.38 7.37 0.38
C GLY A 96 11.71 6.22 1.14
N LEU A 97 10.56 6.50 1.75
CA LEU A 97 9.80 5.51 2.48
C LEU A 97 9.23 4.43 1.55
N ALA A 98 8.59 4.83 0.47
CA ALA A 98 7.97 3.91 -0.49
C ALA A 98 9.00 3.01 -1.18
N ASN A 99 10.12 3.59 -1.62
CA ASN A 99 11.16 2.84 -2.31
C ASN A 99 11.95 1.92 -1.37
N GLY A 100 11.94 2.23 -0.07
CA GLY A 100 12.54 1.38 0.97
C GLY A 100 11.61 0.29 1.51
N ALA A 101 10.33 0.27 1.12
CA ALA A 101 9.35 -0.67 1.63
C ALA A 101 9.72 -2.13 1.31
N TYR A 102 9.30 -3.05 2.17
CA TYR A 102 9.52 -4.48 1.97
C TYR A 102 8.97 -4.97 0.63
N ALA A 103 7.78 -4.50 0.25
CA ALA A 103 7.14 -4.82 -1.02
C ALA A 103 6.40 -3.60 -1.55
N MET A 104 6.17 -3.56 -2.85
CA MET A 104 5.44 -2.50 -3.52
C MET A 104 4.40 -3.11 -4.46
N VAL A 105 3.14 -2.70 -4.31
CA VAL A 105 2.04 -3.15 -5.14
C VAL A 105 1.77 -2.09 -6.21
N ALA A 106 1.97 -2.44 -7.47
CA ALA A 106 1.69 -1.58 -8.61
C ALA A 106 0.24 -1.75 -9.03
N THR A 107 -0.55 -0.69 -8.89
CA THR A 107 -1.97 -0.68 -9.29
C THR A 107 -2.17 -0.01 -10.64
N SER A 108 -3.40 -0.07 -11.15
CA SER A 108 -3.81 0.70 -12.33
C SER A 108 -4.52 2.00 -11.94
N ALA A 109 -4.33 2.49 -10.73
CA ALA A 109 -4.95 3.73 -10.26
C ALA A 109 -4.53 4.91 -11.15
N PRO A 110 -5.47 5.62 -11.78
CA PRO A 110 -5.14 6.76 -12.64
C PRO A 110 -4.88 8.05 -11.87
N GLU A 111 -5.23 8.11 -10.60
CA GLU A 111 -5.10 9.30 -9.77
C GLU A 111 -3.62 9.61 -9.54
N LEU A 112 -3.21 10.81 -9.94
CA LEU A 112 -1.84 11.28 -9.71
C LEU A 112 -1.56 11.36 -8.21
N HIS A 113 -0.39 10.89 -7.80
CA HIS A 113 0.05 10.83 -6.40
C HIS A 113 -0.86 9.94 -5.52
N GLY A 114 -1.62 9.04 -6.14
CA GLY A 114 -2.44 8.05 -5.45
C GLY A 114 -1.59 6.92 -4.88
N ASN A 115 -0.75 7.26 -3.91
CA ASN A 115 0.24 6.37 -3.31
C ASN A 115 0.06 6.37 -1.79
N VAL A 116 0.26 5.20 -1.20
CA VAL A 116 0.18 5.05 0.26
C VAL A 116 1.20 4.01 0.72
N VAL A 117 1.78 4.23 1.90
CA VAL A 117 2.66 3.27 2.57
C VAL A 117 2.02 2.88 3.89
N LEU A 118 1.91 1.57 4.12
CA LEU A 118 1.37 1.00 5.35
C LEU A 118 2.50 0.35 6.15
N THR A 119 2.52 0.60 7.46
CA THR A 119 3.44 -0.06 8.39
C THR A 119 2.68 -1.12 9.17
N LYS A 120 3.18 -2.36 9.12
CA LYS A 120 2.52 -3.49 9.78
C LYS A 120 2.66 -3.40 11.29
N ALA A 121 1.54 -3.57 11.97
CA ALA A 121 1.49 -3.72 13.43
C ALA A 121 1.79 -5.16 13.85
N ALA A 122 2.08 -5.36 15.12
CA ALA A 122 2.14 -6.69 15.69
C ALA A 122 0.73 -7.23 15.92
N VAL A 123 0.57 -8.55 15.74
CA VAL A 123 -0.64 -9.27 16.16
C VAL A 123 -0.26 -10.05 17.41
N GLY A 124 -0.86 -9.69 18.54
CA GLY A 124 -0.60 -10.35 19.82
C GLY A 124 -1.70 -11.35 20.21
N HIS A 125 -1.34 -12.27 21.07
CA HIS A 125 -2.26 -13.21 21.68
C HIS A 125 -2.12 -13.22 23.18
#